data_c4cc7fbfd67db19aa769963fb94a42dc
#
_entry.id   c4cc7fbfd67db19aa769963fb94a42dc
#
_cell.length_a   1.000
_cell.length_b   1.000
_cell.length_c   1.000
_cell.angle_alpha   90.00
_cell.angle_beta   90.00
_cell.angle_gamma   90.00
#
_symmetry.space_group_name_H-M   'P 1'
#
loop_
_entity.id
_entity.type
_entity.pdbx_description
1 polymer ?
#
loop_
_entity_poly.entity_id
_entity_poly.type
_entity_poly.pdbx_seq_one_letter_code
_entity_poly.pdbx_strand_id
1 'polypeptide(L)'
;MTDAQKYRMRLVRAHMDYITAEINDVDKMIENMISSNPDFENAIQFLCTIPGVKRDSAITIISEIGTDMSQFSSSKRLCCWAGLTPGSNESAGKKKSVRITRAGVYLKPALVQCAHAAVKSDKSPYYKKKYESLVKRRGKKRAIIAIARMIFLLPSTRCCLLVSSGIRAIFTKSICL
;
A
#
# COMPACT_ATOMS: atom_id res chain seq x y z
N MET A 1 -18.79 -30.27 27.64
CA MET A 1 -17.88 -30.52 26.51
C MET A 1 -17.45 -31.97 26.55
N THR A 2 -17.71 -32.73 25.49
CA THR A 2 -17.36 -34.15 25.41
C THR A 2 -15.84 -34.35 25.19
N ASP A 3 -15.30 -35.52 25.52
CA ASP A 3 -13.87 -35.79 25.35
C ASP A 3 -13.47 -35.78 23.88
N ALA A 4 -14.36 -36.18 22.97
CA ALA A 4 -14.15 -36.05 21.53
C ALA A 4 -14.05 -34.59 21.09
N GLN A 5 -14.82 -33.67 21.69
CA GLN A 5 -14.72 -32.23 21.41
C GLN A 5 -13.39 -31.65 21.93
N LYS A 6 -12.94 -32.06 23.13
CA LYS A 6 -11.65 -31.65 23.69
C LYS A 6 -10.51 -32.12 22.81
N TYR A 7 -10.55 -33.37 22.33
CA TYR A 7 -9.53 -33.91 21.44
C TYR A 7 -9.42 -33.12 20.12
N ARG A 8 -10.56 -32.84 19.47
CA ARG A 8 -10.58 -32.04 18.23
C ARG A 8 -10.03 -30.64 18.46
N MET A 9 -10.38 -29.98 19.57
CA MET A 9 -9.85 -28.65 19.89
C MET A 9 -8.33 -28.66 20.11
N ARG A 10 -7.78 -29.68 20.77
CA ARG A 10 -6.31 -29.85 20.92
C ARG A 10 -5.63 -29.98 19.57
N LEU A 11 -6.19 -30.78 18.67
CA LEU A 11 -5.65 -31.00 17.32
C LEU A 11 -5.65 -29.70 16.50
N VAL A 12 -6.76 -28.97 16.51
CA VAL A 12 -6.86 -27.69 15.83
C VAL A 12 -5.86 -26.68 16.40
N ARG A 13 -5.73 -26.62 17.74
CA ARG A 13 -4.79 -25.72 18.39
C ARG A 13 -3.33 -26.06 18.02
N ALA A 14 -2.95 -27.32 18.08
CA ALA A 14 -1.63 -27.75 17.69
C ALA A 14 -1.30 -27.39 16.23
N HIS A 15 -2.28 -27.51 15.32
CA HIS A 15 -2.10 -27.10 13.93
C HIS A 15 -1.99 -25.58 13.79
N MET A 16 -2.75 -24.79 14.54
CA MET A 16 -2.62 -23.33 14.56
C MET A 16 -1.23 -22.90 15.08
N ASP A 17 -0.76 -23.54 16.16
CA ASP A 17 0.55 -23.23 16.74
C ASP A 17 1.68 -23.58 15.75
N TYR A 18 1.55 -24.70 15.04
CA TYR A 18 2.49 -25.09 13.98
C TYR A 18 2.52 -24.05 12.85
N ILE A 19 1.37 -23.67 12.29
CA ILE A 19 1.31 -22.64 11.22
C ILE A 19 1.87 -21.30 11.71
N THR A 20 1.61 -20.94 12.97
CA THR A 20 2.14 -19.68 13.52
C THR A 20 3.68 -19.72 13.61
N ALA A 21 4.26 -20.86 13.96
CA ALA A 21 5.71 -21.04 13.97
C ALA A 21 6.31 -20.89 12.56
N GLU A 22 5.70 -21.54 11.57
CA GLU A 22 6.12 -21.43 10.16
C GLU A 22 6.04 -19.98 9.63
N ILE A 23 4.97 -19.26 9.95
CA ILE A 23 4.83 -17.84 9.59
C ILE A 23 5.98 -17.02 10.21
N ASN A 24 6.27 -17.21 11.50
CA ASN A 24 7.34 -16.48 12.18
C ASN A 24 8.72 -16.77 11.57
N ASP A 25 8.95 -17.99 11.09
CA ASP A 25 10.23 -18.34 10.46
C ASP A 25 10.36 -17.71 9.07
N VAL A 26 9.28 -17.66 8.29
CA VAL A 26 9.25 -16.93 7.01
C VAL A 26 9.44 -15.43 7.23
N ASP A 27 8.81 -14.85 8.25
CA ASP A 27 8.98 -13.42 8.60
C ASP A 27 10.43 -13.09 8.96
N LYS A 28 11.12 -13.98 9.72
CA LYS A 28 12.55 -13.83 10.00
C LYS A 28 13.40 -13.88 8.72
N MET A 29 13.08 -14.78 7.79
CA MET A 29 13.77 -14.85 6.51
C MET A 29 13.61 -13.57 5.70
N ILE A 30 12.39 -13.00 5.64
CA ILE A 30 12.12 -11.73 4.98
C ILE A 30 12.94 -10.60 5.61
N GLU A 31 12.95 -10.49 6.95
CA GLU A 31 13.72 -9.47 7.65
C GLU A 31 15.24 -9.61 7.40
N ASN A 32 15.76 -10.82 7.34
CA ASN A 32 17.17 -11.07 6.98
C ASN A 32 17.47 -10.62 5.55
N MET A 33 16.59 -10.88 4.60
CA MET A 33 16.76 -10.43 3.20
C MET A 33 16.73 -8.90 3.10
N ILE A 34 15.86 -8.24 3.84
CA ILE A 34 15.77 -6.77 3.86
C ILE A 34 17.03 -6.17 4.47
N SER A 35 17.48 -6.72 5.61
CA SER A 35 18.68 -6.26 6.32
C SER A 35 19.96 -6.42 5.50
N SER A 36 19.98 -7.39 4.57
CA SER A 36 21.11 -7.61 3.67
C SER A 36 21.18 -6.57 2.54
N ASN A 37 20.14 -5.78 2.33
CA ASN A 37 20.08 -4.78 1.26
C ASN A 37 19.69 -3.40 1.80
N PRO A 38 20.65 -2.47 1.96
CA PRO A 38 20.41 -1.13 2.49
C PRO A 38 19.38 -0.33 1.70
N ASP A 39 19.27 -0.53 0.38
CA ASP A 39 18.33 0.21 -0.47
C ASP A 39 16.89 -0.18 -0.16
N PHE A 40 16.64 -1.47 0.12
CA PHE A 40 15.33 -1.93 0.55
C PHE A 40 14.95 -1.37 1.92
N GLU A 41 15.85 -1.43 2.90
CA GLU A 41 15.58 -0.92 4.24
C GLU A 41 15.29 0.59 4.21
N ASN A 42 16.09 1.37 3.47
CA ASN A 42 15.88 2.81 3.31
C ASN A 42 14.52 3.11 2.66
N ALA A 43 14.15 2.37 1.62
CA ALA A 43 12.87 2.54 0.95
C ALA A 43 11.69 2.21 1.87
N ILE A 44 11.80 1.14 2.66
CA ILE A 44 10.79 0.74 3.65
C ILE A 44 10.63 1.81 4.73
N GLN A 45 11.74 2.29 5.31
CA GLN A 45 11.73 3.36 6.32
C GLN A 45 11.07 4.62 5.77
N PHE A 46 11.39 4.98 4.53
CA PHE A 46 10.76 6.11 3.87
C PHE A 46 9.24 5.93 3.71
N LEU A 47 8.78 4.77 3.28
CA LEU A 47 7.35 4.49 3.17
C LEU A 47 6.63 4.53 4.52
N CYS A 48 7.28 4.10 5.59
CA CYS A 48 6.74 4.14 6.95
C CYS A 48 6.52 5.56 7.48
N THR A 49 7.10 6.60 6.88
CA THR A 49 6.81 8.00 7.22
C THR A 49 5.40 8.43 6.80
N ILE A 50 4.77 7.68 5.92
CA ILE A 50 3.43 8.00 5.39
C ILE A 50 2.37 7.52 6.39
N PRO A 51 1.45 8.39 6.80
CA PRO A 51 0.37 8.00 7.70
C PRO A 51 -0.43 6.82 7.15
N GLY A 52 -0.58 5.79 7.98
CA GLY A 52 -1.32 4.57 7.61
C GLY A 52 -0.49 3.48 6.95
N VAL A 53 0.77 3.73 6.62
CA VAL A 53 1.71 2.71 6.11
C VAL A 53 2.52 2.17 7.29
N LYS A 54 2.42 0.86 7.53
CA LYS A 54 3.25 0.11 8.48
C LYS A 54 4.33 -0.68 7.73
N ARG A 55 5.33 -1.22 8.47
CA ARG A 55 6.44 -1.99 7.92
C ARG A 55 5.98 -3.09 6.97
N ASP A 56 5.04 -3.95 7.38
CA ASP A 56 4.53 -5.04 6.55
C ASP A 56 3.92 -4.55 5.22
N SER A 57 3.15 -3.45 5.29
CA SER A 57 2.59 -2.82 4.09
C SER A 57 3.67 -2.20 3.20
N ALA A 58 4.70 -1.61 3.79
CA ALA A 58 5.84 -1.06 3.06
C ALA A 58 6.63 -2.18 2.36
N ILE A 59 6.88 -3.29 3.04
CA ILE A 59 7.52 -4.49 2.48
C ILE A 59 6.71 -5.01 1.29
N THR A 60 5.39 -5.16 1.44
CA THR A 60 4.50 -5.58 0.35
C THR A 60 4.54 -4.62 -0.84
N ILE A 61 4.60 -3.31 -0.59
CA ILE A 61 4.71 -2.31 -1.67
C ILE A 61 6.04 -2.46 -2.39
N ILE A 62 7.16 -2.53 -1.67
CA ILE A 62 8.50 -2.63 -2.27
C ILE A 62 8.70 -3.97 -2.97
N SER A 63 8.17 -5.08 -2.46
CA SER A 63 8.26 -6.39 -3.13
C SER A 63 7.58 -6.40 -4.50
N GLU A 64 6.51 -5.60 -4.66
CA GLU A 64 5.77 -5.51 -5.93
C GLU A 64 6.39 -4.52 -6.92
N ILE A 65 6.88 -3.36 -6.45
CA ILE A 65 7.34 -2.28 -7.34
C ILE A 65 8.88 -2.19 -7.46
N GLY A 66 9.61 -2.84 -6.55
CA GLY A 66 11.06 -2.68 -6.44
C GLY A 66 11.48 -1.32 -5.91
N THR A 67 12.79 -1.09 -5.87
CA THR A 67 13.39 0.19 -5.49
C THR A 67 13.69 1.08 -6.69
N ASP A 68 13.85 0.49 -7.88
CA ASP A 68 14.11 1.24 -9.11
C ASP A 68 12.80 1.74 -9.74
N MET A 69 12.56 3.04 -9.60
CA MET A 69 11.41 3.71 -10.18
C MET A 69 11.61 4.14 -11.66
N SER A 70 12.80 3.98 -12.22
CA SER A 70 13.08 4.34 -13.64
C SER A 70 12.29 3.49 -14.63
N GLN A 71 11.90 2.28 -14.23
CA GLN A 71 11.03 1.38 -14.98
C GLN A 71 9.62 1.96 -15.26
N PHE A 72 9.21 2.99 -14.51
CA PHE A 72 7.92 3.65 -14.73
C PHE A 72 8.13 5.05 -15.30
N SER A 73 7.72 5.28 -16.54
CA SER A 73 7.88 6.57 -17.20
C SER A 73 7.10 7.73 -16.55
N SER A 74 6.17 7.44 -15.65
CA SER A 74 5.46 8.44 -14.84
C SER A 74 4.70 7.80 -13.67
N SER A 75 4.48 8.60 -12.62
CA SER A 75 3.65 8.20 -11.49
C SER A 75 2.20 7.83 -11.88
N LYS A 76 1.68 8.40 -12.98
CA LYS A 76 0.38 8.02 -13.53
C LYS A 76 0.39 6.59 -14.07
N ARG A 77 1.45 6.18 -14.77
CA ARG A 77 1.60 4.81 -15.28
C ARG A 77 1.74 3.80 -14.15
N LEU A 78 2.49 4.14 -13.12
CA LEU A 78 2.58 3.32 -11.91
C LEU A 78 1.19 3.11 -11.26
N CYS A 79 0.37 4.16 -11.14
CA CYS A 79 -1.00 4.02 -10.65
C CYS A 79 -1.91 3.19 -11.56
N CYS A 80 -1.71 3.24 -12.87
CA CYS A 80 -2.44 2.38 -13.81
C CYS A 80 -2.04 0.91 -13.63
N TRP A 81 -0.75 0.65 -13.50
CA TRP A 81 -0.21 -0.67 -13.24
C TRP A 81 -0.72 -1.24 -11.91
N ALA A 82 -0.76 -0.43 -10.86
CA ALA A 82 -1.32 -0.81 -9.55
C ALA A 82 -2.86 -0.98 -9.55
N GLY A 83 -3.54 -0.72 -10.66
CA GLY A 83 -4.99 -0.85 -10.76
C GLY A 83 -5.78 0.17 -9.95
N LEU A 84 -5.19 1.34 -9.65
CA LEU A 84 -5.83 2.44 -8.91
C LEU A 84 -6.46 3.50 -9.81
N THR A 85 -6.46 3.29 -11.12
CA THR A 85 -7.06 4.19 -12.10
C THR A 85 -8.25 3.53 -12.78
N PRO A 86 -9.25 4.30 -13.22
CA PRO A 86 -10.31 3.79 -14.08
C PRO A 86 -9.71 3.26 -15.38
N GLY A 87 -10.22 2.13 -15.86
CA GLY A 87 -9.90 1.62 -17.18
C GLY A 87 -10.46 2.55 -18.27
N SER A 88 -9.76 2.66 -19.39
CA SER A 88 -10.30 3.32 -20.57
C SER A 88 -11.35 2.40 -21.22
N ASN A 89 -12.61 2.69 -20.95
CA ASN A 89 -13.73 1.97 -21.52
C ASN A 89 -14.66 2.98 -22.21
N GLU A 90 -14.13 3.54 -23.29
CA GLU A 90 -14.82 4.53 -24.11
C GLU A 90 -14.90 4.00 -25.55
N SER A 91 -16.07 4.06 -26.15
CA SER A 91 -16.30 3.70 -27.54
C SER A 91 -17.25 4.72 -28.17
N ALA A 92 -16.88 5.25 -29.32
CA ALA A 92 -17.63 6.29 -30.04
C ALA A 92 -18.00 7.50 -29.18
N GLY A 93 -17.04 7.98 -28.36
CA GLY A 93 -17.23 9.12 -27.45
C GLY A 93 -18.11 8.84 -26.21
N LYS A 94 -18.62 7.61 -26.06
CA LYS A 94 -19.46 7.22 -24.91
C LYS A 94 -18.66 6.40 -23.90
N LYS A 95 -18.56 6.89 -22.64
CA LYS A 95 -17.96 6.15 -21.53
C LYS A 95 -18.90 5.04 -21.06
N LYS A 96 -18.52 3.79 -21.27
CA LYS A 96 -19.30 2.61 -20.85
C LYS A 96 -19.11 2.25 -19.38
N SER A 97 -17.91 2.48 -18.81
CA SER A 97 -17.62 2.12 -17.41
C SER A 97 -16.51 2.98 -16.85
N VAL A 98 -16.59 3.28 -15.54
CA VAL A 98 -15.55 3.94 -14.74
C VAL A 98 -14.95 2.97 -13.71
N ARG A 99 -15.06 1.66 -13.93
CA ARG A 99 -14.48 0.67 -13.03
C ARG A 99 -12.95 0.73 -13.10
N ILE A 100 -12.31 0.55 -11.96
CA ILE A 100 -10.86 0.37 -11.88
C ILE A 100 -10.47 -0.97 -12.51
N THR A 101 -9.25 -1.05 -13.03
CA THR A 101 -8.71 -2.29 -13.60
C THR A 101 -8.54 -3.38 -12.54
N ARG A 102 -8.44 -4.64 -12.98
CA ARG A 102 -8.17 -5.78 -12.09
C ARG A 102 -6.68 -5.96 -11.76
N ALA A 103 -5.81 -5.10 -12.29
CA ALA A 103 -4.37 -5.10 -11.99
C ALA A 103 -4.08 -4.89 -10.49
N GLY A 104 -2.85 -5.20 -10.08
CA GLY A 104 -2.39 -5.01 -8.70
C GLY A 104 -3.08 -5.92 -7.70
N VAL A 105 -3.03 -7.23 -7.92
CA VAL A 105 -3.74 -8.24 -7.09
C VAL A 105 -3.31 -8.15 -5.63
N TYR A 106 -2.02 -8.01 -5.36
CA TYR A 106 -1.48 -7.90 -4.00
C TYR A 106 -1.30 -6.45 -3.56
N LEU A 107 -0.79 -5.60 -4.43
CA LEU A 107 -0.50 -4.20 -4.13
C LEU A 107 -1.77 -3.40 -3.81
N LYS A 108 -2.83 -3.56 -4.59
CA LYS A 108 -4.08 -2.79 -4.39
C LYS A 108 -4.73 -3.03 -3.04
N PRO A 109 -4.93 -4.27 -2.54
CA PRO A 109 -5.45 -4.51 -1.21
C PRO A 109 -4.59 -3.88 -0.11
N ALA A 110 -3.27 -3.99 -0.19
CA ALA A 110 -2.34 -3.38 0.76
C ALA A 110 -2.51 -1.86 0.80
N LEU A 111 -2.56 -1.20 -0.36
CA LEU A 111 -2.77 0.26 -0.45
C LEU A 111 -4.16 0.69 0.05
N VAL A 112 -5.19 -0.13 -0.15
CA VAL A 112 -6.54 0.13 0.38
C VAL A 112 -6.54 0.03 1.92
N GLN A 113 -5.84 -0.93 2.49
CA GLN A 113 -5.68 -1.04 3.95
C GLN A 113 -4.94 0.17 4.51
N CYS A 114 -3.83 0.59 3.87
CA CYS A 114 -3.11 1.81 4.24
C CYS A 114 -4.03 3.05 4.18
N ALA A 115 -4.88 3.15 3.15
CA ALA A 115 -5.82 4.25 3.02
C ALA A 115 -6.88 4.27 4.13
N HIS A 116 -7.40 3.10 4.52
CA HIS A 116 -8.31 3.00 5.65
C HIS A 116 -7.64 3.41 6.97
N ALA A 117 -6.40 2.99 7.19
CA ALA A 117 -5.62 3.37 8.37
C ALA A 117 -5.33 4.87 8.38
N ALA A 118 -4.92 5.46 7.25
CA ALA A 118 -4.64 6.89 7.12
C ALA A 118 -5.86 7.77 7.40
N VAL A 119 -7.04 7.37 6.90
CA VAL A 119 -8.30 8.10 7.12
C VAL A 119 -8.75 8.05 8.59
N LYS A 120 -8.47 6.95 9.29
CA LYS A 120 -8.80 6.78 10.71
C LYS A 120 -7.76 7.40 11.66
N SER A 121 -6.57 7.71 11.15
CA SER A 121 -5.48 8.25 11.96
C SER A 121 -5.71 9.72 12.29
N ASP A 122 -5.65 10.06 13.57
CA ASP A 122 -5.71 11.46 14.03
C ASP A 122 -4.40 12.22 13.76
N LYS A 123 -3.30 11.51 13.47
CA LYS A 123 -2.00 12.10 13.13
C LYS A 123 -2.00 12.82 11.78
N SER A 124 -2.98 12.56 10.91
CA SER A 124 -3.04 13.17 9.59
C SER A 124 -4.47 13.60 9.21
N PRO A 125 -4.91 14.76 9.66
CA PRO A 125 -6.26 15.26 9.38
C PRO A 125 -6.51 15.51 7.89
N TYR A 126 -5.46 15.65 7.08
CA TYR A 126 -5.55 15.86 5.63
C TYR A 126 -6.30 14.74 4.92
N TYR A 127 -5.92 13.46 5.15
CA TYR A 127 -6.57 12.33 4.50
C TYR A 127 -8.02 12.17 4.93
N LYS A 128 -8.32 12.43 6.20
CA LYS A 128 -9.68 12.40 6.75
C LYS A 128 -10.57 13.44 6.08
N LYS A 129 -10.16 14.72 6.06
CA LYS A 129 -10.88 15.81 5.41
C LYS A 129 -11.11 15.54 3.91
N LYS A 130 -10.07 15.04 3.22
CA LYS A 130 -10.15 14.72 1.80
C LYS A 130 -11.12 13.57 1.54
N TYR A 131 -11.09 12.53 2.38
CA TYR A 131 -12.02 11.42 2.30
C TYR A 131 -13.46 11.87 2.48
N GLU A 132 -13.77 12.64 3.52
CA GLU A 132 -15.10 13.18 3.81
C GLU A 132 -15.66 14.01 2.64
N SER A 133 -14.84 14.87 2.05
CA SER A 133 -15.19 15.62 0.85
C SER A 133 -15.53 14.72 -0.34
N LEU A 134 -14.77 13.65 -0.55
CA LEU A 134 -14.96 12.73 -1.68
C LEU A 134 -16.17 11.81 -1.47
N VAL A 135 -16.44 11.37 -0.24
CA VAL A 135 -17.56 10.49 0.07
C VAL A 135 -18.88 11.09 -0.34
N LYS A 136 -19.10 12.38 -0.07
CA LYS A 136 -20.34 13.10 -0.41
C LYS A 136 -20.67 13.03 -1.91
N ARG A 137 -19.65 13.03 -2.79
CA ARG A 137 -19.83 13.06 -4.25
C ARG A 137 -19.71 11.68 -4.91
N ARG A 138 -18.86 10.81 -4.40
CA ARG A 138 -18.40 9.58 -5.09
C ARG A 138 -18.77 8.30 -4.35
N GLY A 139 -19.21 8.40 -3.09
CA GLY A 139 -19.48 7.27 -2.22
C GLY A 139 -18.21 6.65 -1.61
N LYS A 140 -18.40 5.87 -0.53
CA LYS A 140 -17.31 5.36 0.33
C LYS A 140 -16.25 4.55 -0.44
N LYS A 141 -16.66 3.61 -1.29
CA LYS A 141 -15.73 2.71 -2.04
C LYS A 141 -14.82 3.47 -2.99
N ARG A 142 -15.36 4.46 -3.73
CA ARG A 142 -14.57 5.26 -4.67
C ARG A 142 -13.68 6.27 -3.95
N ALA A 143 -14.15 6.81 -2.82
CA ALA A 143 -13.38 7.74 -2.01
C ALA A 143 -12.12 7.06 -1.45
N ILE A 144 -12.23 5.84 -0.92
CA ILE A 144 -11.07 5.13 -0.36
C ILE A 144 -10.02 4.77 -1.43
N ILE A 145 -10.45 4.39 -2.64
CA ILE A 145 -9.52 4.16 -3.76
C ILE A 145 -8.80 5.45 -4.16
N ALA A 146 -9.48 6.60 -4.12
CA ALA A 146 -8.83 7.88 -4.39
C ALA A 146 -7.78 8.23 -3.33
N ILE A 147 -8.04 7.94 -2.04
CA ILE A 147 -7.05 8.11 -0.98
C ILE A 147 -5.88 7.12 -1.16
N ALA A 148 -6.13 5.85 -1.48
CA ALA A 148 -5.09 4.87 -1.77
C ALA A 148 -4.17 5.35 -2.91
N ARG A 149 -4.76 5.90 -3.98
CA ARG A 149 -4.00 6.51 -5.08
C ARG A 149 -3.16 7.69 -4.62
N MET A 150 -3.69 8.54 -3.74
CA MET A 150 -2.94 9.69 -3.21
C MET A 150 -1.75 9.25 -2.36
N ILE A 151 -1.94 8.28 -1.48
CA ILE A 151 -0.87 7.68 -0.66
C ILE A 151 0.22 7.12 -1.58
N PHE A 152 -0.15 6.45 -2.64
CA PHE A 152 0.79 5.81 -3.55
C PHE A 152 1.51 6.80 -4.48
N LEU A 153 0.87 7.89 -4.88
CA LEU A 153 1.49 8.93 -5.72
C LEU A 153 2.55 9.75 -4.98
N LEU A 154 2.34 10.03 -3.70
CA LEU A 154 3.25 10.86 -2.91
C LEU A 154 4.66 10.24 -2.77
N PRO A 155 4.80 8.95 -2.39
CA PRO A 155 6.12 8.34 -2.27
C PRO A 155 6.77 8.02 -3.62
N SER A 156 6.00 7.62 -4.63
CA SER A 156 6.58 7.24 -5.92
C SER A 156 7.26 8.41 -6.65
N THR A 157 6.70 9.62 -6.56
CA THR A 157 7.34 10.83 -7.07
C THR A 157 8.54 11.26 -6.25
N ARG A 158 8.54 11.00 -4.95
CA ARG A 158 9.62 11.39 -4.03
C ARG A 158 10.75 10.35 -3.99
N CYS A 159 10.45 9.06 -4.07
CA CYS A 159 11.47 8.01 -4.22
C CYS A 159 12.28 8.17 -5.51
N CYS A 160 11.63 8.47 -6.65
CA CYS A 160 12.36 8.77 -7.88
C CYS A 160 13.33 9.95 -7.74
N LEU A 161 12.95 10.97 -6.96
CA LEU A 161 13.81 12.15 -6.75
C LEU A 161 14.95 11.89 -5.76
N LEU A 162 14.79 10.95 -4.81
CA LEU A 162 15.82 10.64 -3.80
C LEU A 162 16.84 9.62 -4.31
N VAL A 163 16.40 8.65 -5.12
CA VAL A 163 17.31 7.62 -5.68
C VAL A 163 18.09 8.15 -6.88
N SER A 164 17.48 9.02 -7.70
CA SER A 164 18.18 9.58 -8.89
C SER A 164 19.09 10.75 -8.60
N SER A 165 19.02 11.39 -7.45
CA SER A 165 19.73 12.68 -7.21
C SER A 165 20.61 12.68 -5.99
N GLY A 166 21.00 11.65 -5.33
CA GLY A 166 22.00 11.73 -4.24
C GLY A 166 21.96 13.01 -3.36
N ILE A 167 20.88 13.80 -3.44
CA ILE A 167 20.78 15.17 -2.92
C ILE A 167 19.78 15.20 -1.77
N ARG A 168 20.34 15.42 -0.60
CA ARG A 168 19.67 15.71 0.68
C ARG A 168 18.92 17.04 0.75
N ALA A 169 18.46 17.63 -0.28
CA ALA A 169 17.86 18.96 -0.20
C ALA A 169 16.70 19.12 -1.19
N ILE A 170 15.48 18.94 -0.73
CA ILE A 170 14.28 19.75 -1.01
C ILE A 170 13.11 19.15 -0.21
N PHE A 171 13.20 19.23 1.12
CA PHE A 171 12.12 18.76 1.99
C PHE A 171 11.37 19.89 2.72
N THR A 172 11.58 21.14 2.30
CA THR A 172 10.91 22.29 2.91
C THR A 172 10.35 23.20 1.83
N LYS A 173 9.15 22.91 1.33
CA LYS A 173 8.18 23.89 0.81
C LYS A 173 7.17 23.21 -0.13
N SER A 174 6.15 22.56 0.37
CA SER A 174 4.85 22.34 -0.31
C SER A 174 3.94 21.40 0.49
N ILE A 175 3.84 21.58 1.81
CA ILE A 175 2.79 20.96 2.63
C ILE A 175 1.91 22.05 3.30
N CYS A 176 2.09 23.32 2.92
CA CYS A 176 1.19 24.40 3.27
C CYS A 176 0.69 25.06 1.99
N LEU A 177 -0.43 24.58 1.45
CA LEU A 177 -1.47 25.31 0.74
C LEU A 177 -2.64 24.35 0.44
#